data_7295df968bf616bcaa4b7a5325b15965
#
_entry.id   7295df968bf616bcaa4b7a5325b15965
#
_cell.length_a   1.000
_cell.length_b   1.000
_cell.length_c   1.000
_cell.angle_alpha   90.00
_cell.angle_beta   90.00
_cell.angle_gamma   90.00
#
_symmetry.space_group_name_H-M   'P 1'
#
loop_
_entity.id
_entity.type
_entity.pdbx_description
1 polymer ?
#
loop_
_entity_poly.entity_id
_entity_poly.type
_entity_poly.pdbx_seq_one_letter_code
_entity_poly.pdbx_strand_id
1 'polypeptide(L)'
;MKFLDSNILIYAADISQPDKCECACDIVDAAVRGNEFVISAQVLNEFASVMYRKFKKTDEEVRELLSIAQTIKTVPVLPEWTQHAVDIKAQYGLQFYDSLLLAAAQANECSEFWSEDLNDGQIYCGIKAVNPFKATAQ
;
A
#
# COMPACT_ATOMS: atom_id res chain seq x y z
N MET A 1 12.00 4.85 -6.20
CA MET A 1 10.99 3.83 -5.81
C MET A 1 9.74 4.48 -5.24
N LYS A 2 8.61 3.89 -5.53
CA LYS A 2 7.31 4.31 -5.03
C LYS A 2 6.75 3.19 -4.16
N PHE A 3 6.27 3.53 -2.98
CA PHE A 3 5.69 2.55 -2.05
C PHE A 3 4.17 2.51 -2.25
N LEU A 4 3.59 1.31 -2.31
CA LEU A 4 2.14 1.14 -2.42
C LEU A 4 1.55 0.71 -1.07
N ASP A 5 0.54 1.45 -0.60
CA ASP A 5 -0.27 1.04 0.54
C ASP A 5 -1.23 -0.08 0.13
N SER A 6 -1.71 -0.82 1.11
CA SER A 6 -2.61 -1.95 0.89
C SER A 6 -3.92 -1.55 0.22
N ASN A 7 -4.42 -0.32 0.44
CA ASN A 7 -5.68 0.11 -0.19
C ASN A 7 -5.60 0.08 -1.72
N ILE A 8 -4.42 0.29 -2.30
CA ILE A 8 -4.25 0.19 -3.76
C ILE A 8 -4.55 -1.24 -4.23
N LEU A 9 -3.98 -2.25 -3.55
CA LEU A 9 -4.24 -3.66 -3.88
C LEU A 9 -5.70 -4.03 -3.63
N ILE A 10 -6.27 -3.52 -2.56
CA ILE A 10 -7.67 -3.81 -2.18
C ILE A 10 -8.62 -3.28 -3.24
N TYR A 11 -8.44 -2.02 -3.69
CA TYR A 11 -9.30 -1.47 -4.73
C TYR A 11 -9.17 -2.22 -6.06
N ALA A 12 -8.00 -2.75 -6.37
CA ALA A 12 -7.80 -3.55 -7.58
C ALA A 12 -8.68 -4.80 -7.59
N ALA A 13 -9.10 -5.28 -6.42
CA ALA A 13 -9.99 -6.44 -6.27
C ALA A 13 -11.45 -6.05 -5.98
N ASP A 14 -11.78 -4.76 -5.92
CA ASP A 14 -13.08 -4.26 -5.48
C ASP A 14 -13.93 -3.78 -6.64
N ILE A 15 -14.72 -4.68 -7.24
CA ILE A 15 -15.58 -4.34 -8.37
C ILE A 15 -16.77 -3.43 -7.98
N SER A 16 -17.04 -3.26 -6.68
CA SER A 16 -18.10 -2.35 -6.21
C SER A 16 -17.73 -0.88 -6.35
N GLN A 17 -16.44 -0.59 -6.61
CA GLN A 17 -15.89 0.74 -6.81
C GLN A 17 -15.26 0.79 -8.21
N PRO A 18 -16.03 0.81 -9.30
CA PRO A 18 -15.49 0.57 -10.64
C PRO A 18 -14.41 1.54 -11.07
N ASP A 19 -14.53 2.83 -10.77
CA ASP A 19 -13.53 3.82 -11.17
C ASP A 19 -12.22 3.62 -10.41
N LYS A 20 -12.31 3.39 -9.09
CA LYS A 20 -11.12 3.12 -8.27
C LYS A 20 -10.50 1.77 -8.62
N CYS A 21 -11.33 0.77 -8.91
CA CYS A 21 -10.86 -0.55 -9.33
C CYS A 21 -10.05 -0.45 -10.62
N GLU A 22 -10.53 0.26 -11.61
CA GLU A 22 -9.82 0.44 -12.89
C GLU A 22 -8.47 1.16 -12.66
N CYS A 23 -8.49 2.24 -11.92
CA CYS A 23 -7.27 2.99 -11.58
C CYS A 23 -6.27 2.10 -10.84
N ALA A 24 -6.72 1.38 -9.81
CA ALA A 24 -5.87 0.50 -9.03
C ALA A 24 -5.31 -0.66 -9.85
N CYS A 25 -6.11 -1.24 -10.73
CA CYS A 25 -5.66 -2.31 -11.62
C CYS A 25 -4.53 -1.84 -12.54
N ASP A 26 -4.62 -0.62 -13.05
CA ASP A 26 -3.56 -0.05 -13.89
C ASP A 26 -2.26 0.12 -13.09
N ILE A 27 -2.37 0.57 -11.84
CA ILE A 27 -1.21 0.73 -10.95
C ILE A 27 -0.57 -0.62 -10.64
N VAL A 28 -1.38 -1.60 -10.26
CA VAL A 28 -0.90 -2.95 -9.92
C VAL A 28 -0.25 -3.59 -11.15
N ASP A 29 -0.85 -3.43 -12.32
CA ASP A 29 -0.29 -3.96 -13.56
C ASP A 29 1.10 -3.36 -13.83
N ALA A 30 1.24 -2.05 -13.67
CA ALA A 30 2.54 -1.38 -13.82
C ALA A 30 3.54 -1.87 -12.77
N ALA A 31 3.08 -2.06 -11.53
CA ALA A 31 3.94 -2.53 -10.44
C ALA A 31 4.46 -3.96 -10.68
N VAL A 32 3.59 -4.83 -11.19
CA VAL A 32 3.93 -6.23 -11.50
C VAL A 32 4.92 -6.32 -12.67
N ARG A 33 4.73 -5.48 -13.69
CA ARG A 33 5.56 -5.52 -14.90
C ARG A 33 6.89 -4.80 -14.75
N GLY A 34 6.95 -3.79 -13.89
CA GLY A 34 8.14 -2.95 -13.74
C GLY A 34 8.87 -3.19 -12.43
N ASN A 35 9.74 -2.24 -12.10
CA ASN A 35 10.53 -2.26 -10.88
C ASN A 35 10.53 -0.92 -10.16
N GLU A 36 9.53 -0.09 -10.41
CA GLU A 36 9.43 1.24 -9.80
C GLU A 36 8.68 1.21 -8.46
N PHE A 37 7.96 0.13 -8.17
CA PHE A 37 7.12 0.02 -6.98
C PHE A 37 7.64 -1.02 -6.02
N VAL A 38 7.36 -0.80 -4.73
CA VAL A 38 7.71 -1.73 -3.66
C VAL A 38 6.57 -1.77 -2.66
N ILE A 39 6.37 -2.95 -2.07
CA ILE A 39 5.45 -3.15 -0.95
C ILE A 39 6.20 -3.85 0.17
N SER A 40 5.60 -3.89 1.35
CA SER A 40 6.16 -4.65 2.46
C SER A 40 5.28 -5.88 2.76
N ALA A 41 5.81 -6.79 3.56
CA ALA A 41 5.04 -7.94 4.03
C ALA A 41 3.76 -7.50 4.75
N GLN A 42 3.76 -6.36 5.43
CA GLN A 42 2.57 -5.81 6.07
C GLN A 42 1.45 -5.56 5.05
N VAL A 43 1.80 -5.01 3.89
CA VAL A 43 0.83 -4.74 2.83
C VAL A 43 0.15 -6.03 2.38
N LEU A 44 0.93 -7.10 2.19
CA LEU A 44 0.38 -8.41 1.82
C LEU A 44 -0.55 -8.96 2.91
N ASN A 45 -0.15 -8.81 4.17
CA ASN A 45 -0.93 -9.30 5.31
C ASN A 45 -2.27 -8.55 5.43
N GLU A 46 -2.24 -7.23 5.28
CA GLU A 46 -3.45 -6.41 5.31
C GLU A 46 -4.37 -6.75 4.15
N PHE A 47 -3.81 -6.90 2.97
CA PHE A 47 -4.57 -7.28 1.78
C PHE A 47 -5.27 -8.63 1.99
N ALA A 48 -4.55 -9.65 2.42
CA ALA A 48 -5.12 -10.98 2.68
C ALA A 48 -6.24 -10.91 3.71
N SER A 49 -6.01 -10.19 4.80
CA SER A 49 -7.00 -10.04 5.88
C SER A 49 -8.30 -9.43 5.36
N VAL A 50 -8.21 -8.38 4.53
CA VAL A 50 -9.39 -7.71 3.97
C VAL A 50 -10.12 -8.63 2.98
N MET A 51 -9.37 -9.38 2.17
CA MET A 51 -9.97 -10.33 1.22
C MET A 51 -10.85 -11.35 1.95
N TYR A 52 -10.40 -11.86 3.09
CA TYR A 52 -11.20 -12.77 3.91
C TYR A 52 -12.36 -12.05 4.59
N ARG A 53 -12.08 -10.97 5.27
CA ARG A 53 -13.03 -10.32 6.18
C ARG A 53 -14.13 -9.55 5.45
N LYS A 54 -13.75 -8.75 4.46
CA LYS A 54 -14.68 -7.86 3.74
C LYS A 54 -15.28 -8.54 2.51
N PHE A 55 -14.45 -9.22 1.72
CA PHE A 55 -14.86 -9.78 0.43
C PHE A 55 -15.23 -11.24 0.49
N LYS A 56 -15.07 -11.88 1.66
CA LYS A 56 -15.45 -13.29 1.91
C LYS A 56 -14.85 -14.26 0.89
N LYS A 57 -13.61 -14.00 0.47
CA LYS A 57 -12.91 -14.85 -0.48
C LYS A 57 -12.53 -16.19 0.16
N THR A 58 -12.43 -17.23 -0.66
CA THR A 58 -11.97 -18.55 -0.23
C THR A 58 -10.43 -18.55 -0.09
N ASP A 59 -9.91 -19.54 0.62
CA ASP A 59 -8.45 -19.72 0.73
C ASP A 59 -7.77 -19.78 -0.62
N GLU A 60 -8.37 -20.49 -1.57
CA GLU A 60 -7.81 -20.64 -2.91
C GLU A 60 -7.78 -19.30 -3.65
N GLU A 61 -8.87 -18.53 -3.57
CA GLU A 61 -8.94 -17.20 -4.18
C GLU A 61 -7.89 -16.26 -3.58
N VAL A 62 -7.71 -16.29 -2.26
CA VAL A 62 -6.70 -15.46 -1.58
C VAL A 62 -5.29 -15.87 -2.04
N ARG A 63 -5.01 -17.18 -2.14
CA ARG A 63 -3.71 -17.64 -2.65
C ARG A 63 -3.42 -17.14 -4.05
N GLU A 64 -4.41 -17.18 -4.93
CA GLU A 64 -4.27 -16.69 -6.31
C GLU A 64 -3.95 -15.20 -6.34
N LEU A 65 -4.70 -14.41 -5.56
CA LEU A 65 -4.47 -12.95 -5.49
C LEU A 65 -3.09 -12.63 -4.91
N LEU A 66 -2.67 -13.35 -3.86
CA LEU A 66 -1.35 -13.15 -3.27
C LEU A 66 -0.24 -13.53 -4.24
N SER A 67 -0.43 -14.58 -5.05
CA SER A 67 0.60 -14.98 -6.01
C SER A 67 0.87 -13.89 -7.04
N ILE A 68 -0.14 -13.10 -7.38
CA ILE A 68 0.03 -11.95 -8.27
C ILE A 68 0.72 -10.80 -7.52
N ALA A 69 0.20 -10.45 -6.32
CA ALA A 69 0.73 -9.34 -5.55
C ALA A 69 2.20 -9.54 -5.17
N GLN A 70 2.61 -10.76 -4.88
CA GLN A 70 3.99 -11.09 -4.49
C GLN A 70 4.99 -10.92 -5.62
N THR A 71 4.55 -10.75 -6.85
CA THR A 71 5.45 -10.45 -7.97
C THR A 71 5.94 -9.00 -7.91
N ILE A 72 5.26 -8.13 -7.17
CA ILE A 72 5.77 -6.80 -6.84
C ILE A 72 6.92 -6.98 -5.86
N LYS A 73 7.99 -6.18 -6.00
CA LYS A 73 9.09 -6.22 -5.03
C LYS A 73 8.54 -6.07 -3.63
N THR A 74 8.79 -7.08 -2.79
CA THR A 74 8.26 -7.12 -1.42
C THR A 74 9.41 -7.16 -0.43
N VAL A 75 9.39 -6.27 0.55
CA VAL A 75 10.40 -6.22 1.62
C VAL A 75 9.82 -6.76 2.91
N PRO A 76 10.64 -7.41 3.78
CA PRO A 76 10.18 -7.86 5.09
C PRO A 76 9.89 -6.67 6.00
N VAL A 77 9.13 -6.92 7.06
CA VAL A 77 8.96 -5.92 8.14
C VAL A 77 10.06 -6.17 9.15
N LEU A 78 10.87 -5.15 9.44
CA LEU A 78 12.01 -5.27 10.36
C LEU A 78 11.64 -4.71 11.73
N PRO A 79 12.13 -5.35 12.83
CA PRO A 79 11.80 -4.90 14.19
C PRO A 79 12.19 -3.44 14.49
N GLU A 80 13.31 -2.96 13.94
CA GLU A 80 13.77 -1.58 14.14
C GLU A 80 12.79 -0.54 13.58
N TRP A 81 11.95 -0.91 12.64
CA TRP A 81 10.95 0.01 12.07
C TRP A 81 9.83 0.30 13.06
N THR A 82 9.60 -0.59 14.03
CA THR A 82 8.55 -0.39 15.03
C THR A 82 8.79 0.89 15.83
N GLN A 83 10.00 1.10 16.32
CA GLN A 83 10.32 2.30 17.09
C GLN A 83 10.29 3.54 16.20
N HIS A 84 10.79 3.44 14.99
CA HIS A 84 10.73 4.53 14.01
C HIS A 84 9.28 4.91 13.70
N ALA A 85 8.40 3.93 13.62
CA ALA A 85 6.96 4.18 13.40
C ALA A 85 6.36 4.99 14.55
N VAL A 86 6.78 4.75 15.80
CA VAL A 86 6.33 5.54 16.94
C VAL A 86 6.71 7.01 16.75
N ASP A 87 7.93 7.27 16.29
CA ASP A 87 8.40 8.64 16.05
C ASP A 87 7.59 9.33 14.95
N ILE A 88 7.32 8.62 13.86
CA ILE A 88 6.51 9.13 12.75
C ILE A 88 5.09 9.43 13.23
N LYS A 89 4.48 8.50 13.98
CA LYS A 89 3.15 8.69 14.56
C LYS A 89 3.10 9.95 15.43
N ALA A 90 4.10 10.11 16.29
CA ALA A 90 4.15 11.28 17.20
C ALA A 90 4.28 12.58 16.41
N GLN A 91 5.06 12.59 15.33
CA GLN A 91 5.32 13.78 14.54
C GLN A 91 4.12 14.21 13.71
N TYR A 92 3.41 13.25 13.09
CA TYR A 92 2.37 13.55 12.10
C TYR A 92 0.95 13.25 12.58
N GLY A 93 0.78 12.63 13.76
CA GLY A 93 -0.54 12.29 14.27
C GLY A 93 -1.24 11.18 13.48
N LEU A 94 -0.49 10.27 12.91
CA LEU A 94 -1.03 9.17 12.10
C LEU A 94 -1.33 7.95 12.96
N GLN A 95 -2.06 6.99 12.39
CA GLN A 95 -2.24 5.68 13.00
C GLN A 95 -0.91 4.91 12.96
N PHE A 96 -0.72 4.01 13.94
CA PHE A 96 0.55 3.28 14.07
C PHE A 96 0.90 2.48 12.81
N TYR A 97 -0.05 1.72 12.24
CA TYR A 97 0.26 0.88 11.09
C TYR A 97 0.54 1.68 9.82
N ASP A 98 -0.09 2.84 9.65
CA ASP A 98 0.27 3.77 8.56
C ASP A 98 1.68 4.31 8.75
N SER A 99 2.04 4.61 10.00
CA SER A 99 3.39 5.06 10.34
C SER A 99 4.43 3.98 10.10
N LEU A 100 4.08 2.72 10.35
CA LEU A 100 4.97 1.58 10.09
C LEU A 100 5.22 1.39 8.59
N LEU A 101 4.20 1.60 7.76
CA LEU A 101 4.37 1.57 6.31
C LEU A 101 5.27 2.71 5.82
N LEU A 102 5.12 3.91 6.40
CA LEU A 102 6.02 5.02 6.07
C LEU A 102 7.46 4.74 6.51
N ALA A 103 7.65 4.08 7.66
CA ALA A 103 8.99 3.67 8.10
C ALA A 103 9.61 2.69 7.10
N ALA A 104 8.83 1.75 6.59
CA ALA A 104 9.29 0.82 5.55
C ALA A 104 9.68 1.55 4.27
N ALA A 105 8.84 2.51 3.85
CA ALA A 105 9.10 3.31 2.64
C ALA A 105 10.39 4.12 2.80
N GLN A 106 10.61 4.72 3.95
CA GLN A 106 11.81 5.51 4.22
C GLN A 106 13.06 4.64 4.22
N ALA A 107 12.98 3.46 4.86
CA ALA A 107 14.11 2.53 4.92
C ALA A 107 14.51 2.01 3.54
N ASN A 108 13.58 2.00 2.60
CA ASN A 108 13.80 1.54 1.23
C ASN A 108 14.00 2.71 0.24
N GLU A 109 14.24 3.90 0.77
CA GLU A 109 14.58 5.10 -0.01
C GLU A 109 13.53 5.44 -1.06
N CYS A 110 12.25 5.25 -0.72
CA CYS A 110 11.15 5.62 -1.60
C CYS A 110 10.98 7.13 -1.65
N SER A 111 10.69 7.65 -2.83
CA SER A 111 10.41 9.08 -3.03
C SER A 111 8.94 9.41 -2.90
N GLU A 112 8.06 8.43 -3.09
CA GLU A 112 6.62 8.60 -3.05
C GLU A 112 5.97 7.46 -2.27
N PHE A 113 4.85 7.79 -1.61
CA PHE A 113 4.01 6.83 -0.90
C PHE A 113 2.58 6.97 -1.44
N TRP A 114 2.10 5.94 -2.12
CA TRP A 114 0.82 5.97 -2.82
C TRP A 114 -0.27 5.38 -1.93
N SER A 115 -1.22 6.23 -1.52
CA SER A 115 -2.30 5.85 -0.61
C SER A 115 -3.41 6.89 -0.68
N GLU A 116 -4.65 6.47 -0.43
CA GLU A 116 -5.74 7.43 -0.26
C GLU A 116 -5.87 7.91 1.19
N ASP A 117 -5.14 7.30 2.13
CA ASP A 117 -5.29 7.58 3.56
C ASP A 117 -4.45 8.76 4.06
N LEU A 118 -3.51 9.25 3.26
CA LEU A 118 -2.66 10.38 3.60
C LEU A 118 -3.06 11.62 2.79
N ASN A 119 -2.63 12.79 3.24
CA ASN A 119 -2.90 14.03 2.53
C ASN A 119 -2.11 14.09 1.22
N ASP A 120 -2.82 14.14 0.11
CA ASP A 120 -2.20 14.18 -1.22
C ASP A 120 -1.26 15.38 -1.34
N GLY A 121 -0.04 15.11 -1.76
CA GLY A 121 1.01 16.12 -1.95
C GLY A 121 1.78 16.49 -0.69
N GLN A 122 1.36 16.05 0.49
CA GLN A 122 2.09 16.33 1.73
C GLN A 122 3.39 15.51 1.78
N ILE A 123 4.43 16.11 2.36
CA ILE A 123 5.71 15.42 2.56
C ILE A 123 5.74 14.84 3.98
N TYR A 124 5.94 13.52 4.08
CA TYR A 124 6.08 12.78 5.34
C TYR A 124 7.48 12.16 5.35
N CYS A 125 8.33 12.58 6.27
CA CYS A 125 9.70 12.01 6.39
C CYS A 125 10.48 12.11 5.07
N GLY A 126 10.29 13.19 4.31
CA GLY A 126 10.93 13.37 3.00
C GLY A 126 10.28 12.60 1.86
N ILE A 127 9.15 11.95 2.11
CA ILE A 127 8.42 11.14 1.12
C ILE A 127 7.13 11.86 0.76
N LYS A 128 6.88 12.01 -0.55
CA LYS A 128 5.66 12.67 -1.03
C LYS A 128 4.50 11.69 -1.06
N ALA A 129 3.41 12.03 -0.38
CA ALA A 129 2.17 11.26 -0.45
C ALA A 129 1.45 11.54 -1.77
N VAL A 130 1.00 10.49 -2.43
CA VAL A 130 0.24 10.57 -3.68
C VAL A 130 -1.07 9.80 -3.52
N ASN A 131 -2.19 10.47 -3.68
CA ASN A 131 -3.49 9.81 -3.75
C ASN A 131 -3.86 9.62 -5.22
N PRO A 132 -3.69 8.40 -5.77
CA PRO A 132 -3.96 8.17 -7.19
C PRO A 132 -5.45 8.20 -7.54
N PHE A 133 -6.32 8.15 -6.54
CA PHE A 133 -7.77 8.14 -6.74
C PHE A 133 -8.39 9.53 -6.71
N LYS A 134 -7.62 10.56 -6.43
CA LYS A 134 -8.15 11.91 -6.29
C LYS A 134 -8.83 12.39 -7.58
N ALA A 135 -8.26 12.05 -8.72
CA ALA A 135 -8.83 12.41 -10.02
C ALA A 135 -10.13 11.66 -10.31
N THR A 136 -10.30 10.43 -9.78
CA THR A 136 -11.50 9.62 -9.99
C THR A 136 -12.60 9.92 -8.99
N ALA A 137 -12.30 10.62 -7.90
CA ALA A 137 -13.26 11.00 -6.86
C ALA A 137 -14.14 12.19 -7.26
N GLN A 138 -13.86 12.79 -8.41
CA GLN A 138 -14.66 13.91 -8.94
C GLN A 138 -15.82 13.42 -9.84
#